data_fa49fb3535a1397babda3cd4a783e480
#
_entry.id   fa49fb3535a1397babda3cd4a783e480
#
_cell.length_a   1.000
_cell.length_b   1.000
_cell.length_c   1.000
_cell.angle_alpha   90.00
_cell.angle_beta   90.00
_cell.angle_gamma   90.00
#
_symmetry.space_group_name_H-M   'P 1'
#
loop_
_entity.id
_entity.type
_entity.pdbx_description
1 polymer ?
#
loop_
_entity_poly.entity_id
_entity_poly.type
_entity_poly.pdbx_seq_one_letter_code
_entity_poly.pdbx_strand_id
1 'polypeptide(L)' 'MGINMKESAVQSLEEKICFLEAANQELSDEILHQKSEMKILQNMQKNLLHRLENLEHADNKNQSLDQNEIPPHY' A
#
# COMPACT_ATOMS: atom_id res chain seq x y z
N MET A 1 15.43 -36.76 38.45
CA MET A 1 15.98 -36.75 37.57
C MET A 1 15.61 -35.86 36.62
N GLY A 2 15.86 -35.21 36.02
CA GLY A 2 15.53 -34.23 35.17
C GLY A 2 14.97 -34.71 33.87
N ILE A 3 14.79 -33.79 33.02
CA ILE A 3 14.31 -34.04 31.69
C ILE A 3 15.43 -34.69 30.90
N ASN A 4 15.14 -35.69 30.11
CA ASN A 4 16.18 -36.28 29.31
C ASN A 4 16.45 -35.35 28.11
N MET A 5 17.48 -35.67 27.35
CA MET A 5 17.92 -34.77 26.26
C MET A 5 16.86 -34.63 25.18
N LYS A 6 16.11 -35.69 24.93
CA LYS A 6 15.08 -35.67 23.92
C LYS A 6 13.96 -34.71 24.31
N GLU A 7 13.53 -34.79 25.54
CA GLU A 7 12.47 -33.94 26.02
C GLU A 7 12.91 -32.49 26.00
N SER A 8 14.16 -32.25 26.39
CA SER A 8 14.70 -30.88 26.37
C SER A 8 14.77 -30.34 24.95
N ALA A 9 15.17 -31.19 24.01
CA ALA A 9 15.24 -30.78 22.62
C ALA A 9 13.87 -30.49 22.06
N VAL A 10 12.90 -31.34 22.37
CA VAL A 10 11.52 -31.14 21.91
C VAL A 10 10.96 -29.85 22.48
N GLN A 11 11.20 -29.62 23.75
CA GLN A 11 10.72 -28.40 24.38
C GLN A 11 11.32 -27.16 23.73
N SER A 12 12.62 -27.21 23.44
CA SER A 12 13.29 -26.12 22.78
C SER A 12 12.73 -25.88 21.39
N LEU A 13 12.42 -26.96 20.67
CA LEU A 13 11.82 -26.84 19.34
C LEU A 13 10.41 -26.27 19.41
N GLU A 14 9.67 -26.69 20.42
CA GLU A 14 8.31 -26.17 20.58
C GLU A 14 8.33 -24.67 20.84
N GLU A 15 9.29 -24.22 21.63
CA GLU A 15 9.41 -22.80 21.90
C GLU A 15 9.76 -22.03 20.63
N LYS A 16 10.66 -22.61 19.83
CA LYS A 16 11.04 -21.97 18.56
C LYS A 16 9.87 -21.93 17.59
N ILE A 17 9.09 -23.00 17.57
CA ILE A 17 7.91 -23.04 16.70
C ILE A 17 6.92 -21.98 17.12
N CYS A 18 6.66 -21.84 18.42
CA CYS A 18 5.76 -20.83 18.92
C CYS A 18 6.25 -19.43 18.53
N PHE A 19 7.55 -19.20 18.66
CA PHE A 19 8.13 -17.93 18.29
C PHE A 19 7.96 -17.67 16.81
N LEU A 20 8.23 -18.69 15.99
CA LEU A 20 8.09 -18.54 14.55
C LEU A 20 6.66 -18.33 14.13
N GLU A 21 5.74 -19.00 14.79
CA GLU A 21 4.32 -18.81 14.48
C GLU A 21 3.88 -17.40 14.81
N ALA A 22 4.33 -16.88 15.94
CA ALA A 22 3.99 -15.53 16.33
C ALA A 22 4.60 -14.51 15.35
N ALA A 23 5.86 -14.73 14.98
CA ALA A 23 6.51 -13.86 14.02
C ALA A 23 5.82 -13.92 12.67
N ASN A 24 5.40 -15.10 12.27
CA ASN A 24 4.69 -15.29 11.01
C ASN A 24 3.36 -14.55 11.02
N GLN A 25 2.67 -14.59 12.14
CA GLN A 25 1.41 -13.89 12.28
C GLN A 25 1.62 -12.37 12.18
N GLU A 26 2.66 -11.88 12.83
CA GLU A 26 2.97 -10.45 12.75
C GLU A 26 3.29 -10.03 11.34
N LEU A 27 4.04 -10.87 10.61
CA LEU A 27 4.37 -10.56 9.22
C LEU A 27 3.11 -10.57 8.36
N SER A 28 2.24 -11.52 8.59
CA SER A 28 0.98 -11.58 7.84
C SER A 28 0.14 -10.33 8.07
N ASP A 29 0.06 -9.90 9.33
CA ASP A 29 -0.67 -8.69 9.66
C ASP A 29 -0.06 -7.47 8.98
N GLU A 30 1.27 -7.41 8.97
CA GLU A 30 1.98 -6.31 8.34
C GLU A 30 1.76 -6.28 6.84
N ILE A 31 1.77 -7.45 6.21
CA ILE A 31 1.51 -7.55 4.78
C ILE A 31 0.12 -7.05 4.44
N LEU A 32 -0.86 -7.45 5.23
CA LEU A 32 -2.24 -7.00 5.02
C LEU A 32 -2.34 -5.48 5.18
N HIS A 33 -1.65 -4.96 6.18
CA HIS A 33 -1.64 -3.52 6.41
C HIS A 33 -1.01 -2.79 5.24
N GLN A 34 0.11 -3.29 4.74
CA GLN A 34 0.78 -2.67 3.61
C GLN A 34 -0.04 -2.75 2.34
N LYS A 35 -0.74 -3.85 2.14
CA LYS A 35 -1.63 -3.99 0.99
C LYS A 35 -2.73 -2.96 1.04
N SER A 36 -3.28 -2.73 2.21
CA SER A 36 -4.33 -1.74 2.40
C SER A 36 -3.79 -0.34 2.09
N GLU A 37 -2.62 -0.03 2.60
CA GLU A 37 -1.99 1.26 2.34
C GLU A 37 -1.70 1.45 0.86
N MET A 38 -1.23 0.39 0.22
CA MET A 38 -0.92 0.46 -1.21
C MET A 38 -2.18 0.73 -2.02
N LYS A 39 -3.28 0.12 -1.62
CA LYS A 39 -4.54 0.34 -2.30
C LYS A 39 -4.98 1.79 -2.18
N ILE A 40 -4.81 2.36 -1.00
CA ILE A 40 -5.15 3.77 -0.77
C ILE A 40 -4.29 4.65 -1.66
N LEU A 41 -2.98 4.37 -1.72
CA LEU A 41 -2.07 5.15 -2.54
C LEU A 41 -2.41 5.03 -4.02
N GLN A 42 -2.78 3.84 -4.46
CA GLN A 42 -3.18 3.64 -5.85
C GLN A 42 -4.42 4.44 -6.19
N ASN A 43 -5.38 4.47 -5.27
CA ASN A 43 -6.60 5.24 -5.47
C ASN A 43 -6.29 6.74 -5.52
N MET A 44 -5.41 7.19 -4.65
CA MET A 44 -4.99 8.59 -4.66
C MET A 44 -4.29 8.94 -5.96
N GLN A 45 -3.46 8.02 -6.45
CA GLN A 45 -2.76 8.24 -7.71
C GLN A 45 -3.73 8.34 -8.87
N LYS A 46 -4.71 7.46 -8.91
CA LYS A 46 -5.75 7.52 -9.94
C LYS A 46 -6.49 8.84 -9.88
N ASN A 47 -6.81 9.28 -8.69
CA ASN A 47 -7.51 10.53 -8.49
C ASN A 47 -6.69 11.70 -9.01
N LEU A 48 -5.40 11.71 -8.68
CA LEU A 48 -4.51 12.75 -9.13
C LEU A 48 -4.37 12.78 -10.64
N LEU A 49 -4.23 11.61 -11.25
CA LEU A 49 -4.13 11.51 -12.69
C LEU A 49 -5.39 12.01 -13.36
N HIS A 50 -6.53 11.68 -12.78
CA HIS A 50 -7.81 12.12 -13.31
C HIS A 50 -7.90 13.65 -13.25
N ARG A 51 -7.49 14.22 -12.14
CA ARG A 51 -7.49 15.67 -11.99
C ARG A 51 -6.55 16.33 -12.99
N LEU A 52 -5.39 15.71 -13.19
CA LEU A 52 -4.43 16.24 -14.11
C LEU A 52 -4.98 16.22 -15.53
N GLU A 53 -5.62 15.13 -15.92
CA GLU A 53 -6.25 15.04 -17.23
C GLU A 53 -7.33 16.11 -17.39
N ASN A 54 -8.10 16.33 -16.36
CA ASN A 54 -9.14 17.34 -16.41
C ASN A 54 -8.54 18.74 -16.58
N LEU A 55 -7.44 19.00 -15.90
CA LEU A 55 -6.78 20.28 -16.02
C LEU A 55 -6.22 20.46 -17.42
N GLU A 56 -5.59 19.45 -17.97
CA GLU A 56 -5.04 19.52 -19.32
C GLU A 56 -6.15 19.73 -20.33
N HIS A 57 -7.26 19.07 -20.12
CA HIS A 57 -8.41 19.21 -21.00
C HIS A 57 -8.96 20.63 -20.93
N ALA A 58 -9.04 21.17 -19.74
CA ALA A 58 -9.51 22.53 -19.53
C ALA A 58 -8.58 23.53 -20.16
N ASP A 59 -7.27 23.30 -20.05
CA ASP A 59 -6.30 24.15 -20.66
C ASP A 59 -6.45 24.16 -22.16
N ASN A 60 -6.56 23.00 -22.76
CA ASN A 60 -6.74 22.89 -24.19
C ASN A 60 -7.99 23.60 -24.64
N LYS A 61 -9.05 23.46 -23.87
CA LYS A 61 -10.28 24.14 -24.19
C LYS A 61 -10.11 25.64 -24.10
N ASN A 62 -9.47 26.11 -23.08
CA ASN A 62 -9.24 27.52 -22.89
C ASN A 62 -8.39 28.08 -24.01
N GLN A 63 -7.37 27.35 -24.41
CA GLN A 63 -6.50 27.77 -25.50
C GLN A 63 -7.28 27.87 -26.80
N SER A 64 -8.15 26.91 -27.00
CA SER A 64 -8.98 26.93 -28.20
C SER A 64 -9.87 28.17 -28.22
N LEU A 65 -10.46 28.48 -27.10
CA LEU A 65 -11.31 29.66 -27.00
C LEU A 65 -10.52 30.94 -27.19
N ASP A 66 -9.33 31.00 -26.61
CA ASP A 66 -8.49 32.13 -26.75
C ASP A 66 -8.11 32.33 -28.21
N GLN A 67 -7.82 31.25 -28.89
CA GLN A 67 -7.48 31.33 -30.28
C GLN A 67 -8.65 31.88 -31.10
N ASN A 68 -9.83 31.49 -30.70
CA ASN A 68 -11.00 31.97 -31.39
C ASN A 68 -11.27 33.38 -31.04
N GLU A 69 -11.07 33.86 -29.91
CA GLU A 69 -11.39 35.08 -29.50
C GLU A 69 -11.00 35.53 -28.33
N ILE A 70 -10.93 35.22 -27.54
CA ILE A 70 -10.63 35.78 -26.52
C ILE A 70 -10.63 35.41 -25.41
N PRO A 71 -10.30 35.48 -24.79
CA PRO A 71 -10.11 35.34 -23.84
C PRO A 71 -10.19 35.01 -22.87
N PRO A 72 -10.05 34.74 -22.38
CA PRO A 72 -10.10 34.29 -21.54
C PRO A 72 -9.83 34.27 -20.41
N HIS A 73 -9.79 34.33 -19.97
CA HIS A 73 -9.66 34.38 -18.94
C HIS A 73 -9.51 33.44 -18.30
N TYR A 74 -9.38 33.08 -17.88
CA TYR A 74 -9.28 32.26 -17.26
C TYR A 74 -8.75 32.36 -16.32
#